data_feae6b4ceb16a032f6d629ca1bce2702
#
_entry.id   feae6b4ceb16a032f6d629ca1bce2702
#
_cell.length_a   1.000
_cell.length_b   1.000
_cell.length_c   1.000
_cell.angle_alpha   90.00
_cell.angle_beta   90.00
_cell.angle_gamma   90.00
#
_symmetry.space_group_name_H-M   'P 1'
#
loop_
_entity.id
_entity.type
_entity.pdbx_description
1 polymer ?
#
loop_
_entity_poly.entity_id
_entity_poly.type
_entity_poly.pdbx_seq_one_letter_code
_entity_poly.pdbx_strand_id
1 'polypeptide(L)'
;MVRAAGLDPTSLDWPNFLVAEQGGRVIGAGQVKPYRAGRELGSLVVLKPYRERGVGAAIIRALIARESGKLFLLCRERLESYYAQFGFRRAGLRELRGTVRKKYLFSQVFRLIFRVRIIAMQRDRPAPS
;
A
#
# COMPACT_ATOMS: atom_id res chain seq x y z
N MET A 1 1.78 -12.20 11.30
CA MET A 1 3.09 -11.65 11.71
C MET A 1 4.03 -11.62 10.52
N VAL A 2 4.61 -10.47 10.26
CA VAL A 2 5.52 -10.35 9.13
C VAL A 2 6.90 -10.80 9.53
N ARG A 3 7.39 -11.84 8.90
CA ARG A 3 8.78 -12.24 9.05
C ARG A 3 9.36 -12.54 7.68
N ALA A 4 10.34 -11.77 7.30
CA ALA A 4 11.10 -12.00 6.10
C ALA A 4 12.54 -11.60 6.40
N ALA A 5 13.49 -12.47 6.20
CA ALA A 5 14.90 -12.17 6.39
C ALA A 5 15.24 -11.55 7.75
N GLY A 6 14.68 -12.08 8.83
CA GLY A 6 14.94 -11.60 10.19
C GLY A 6 14.16 -10.36 10.60
N LEU A 7 13.09 -10.04 9.87
CA LEU A 7 12.24 -8.91 10.20
C LEU A 7 11.23 -9.27 11.28
N ASP A 8 11.10 -8.41 12.27
CA ASP A 8 10.08 -8.54 13.31
C ASP A 8 9.07 -7.40 13.14
N PRO A 9 7.82 -7.72 12.80
CA PRO A 9 6.80 -6.69 12.67
C PRO A 9 6.36 -6.21 14.04
N THR A 10 6.23 -4.92 14.17
CA THR A 10 5.70 -4.30 15.39
C THR A 10 4.58 -3.36 14.98
N SER A 11 3.43 -3.46 15.66
CA SER A 11 2.36 -2.50 15.45
C SER A 11 2.62 -1.28 16.33
N LEU A 12 2.48 -0.09 15.75
CA LEU A 12 2.47 1.14 16.52
C LEU A 12 1.13 1.27 17.24
N ASP A 13 1.02 2.24 18.13
CA ASP A 13 -0.21 2.51 18.85
C ASP A 13 -1.38 2.86 17.93
N TRP A 14 -1.08 3.18 16.67
CA TRP A 14 -2.10 3.45 15.66
C TRP A 14 -2.45 2.14 14.95
N PRO A 15 -3.71 1.70 15.04
CA PRO A 15 -4.10 0.37 14.53
C PRO A 15 -3.91 0.19 13.02
N ASN A 16 -3.74 1.27 12.29
CA ASN A 16 -3.60 1.21 10.82
C ASN A 16 -2.15 1.14 10.36
N PHE A 17 -1.21 1.31 11.28
CA PHE A 17 0.22 1.26 10.97
C PHE A 17 0.82 -0.10 11.24
N LEU A 18 1.85 -0.43 10.48
CA LEU A 18 2.69 -1.57 10.69
C LEU A 18 4.14 -1.16 10.46
N VAL A 19 5.02 -1.52 11.37
CA VAL A 19 6.45 -1.25 11.19
C VAL A 19 7.22 -2.55 11.06
N ALA A 20 8.31 -2.51 10.33
CA ALA A 20 9.26 -3.62 10.22
C ALA A 20 10.51 -3.24 11.02
N GLU A 21 10.94 -4.15 11.89
CA GLU A 21 12.14 -3.96 12.69
C GLU A 21 13.17 -5.03 12.39
N GLN A 22 14.42 -4.64 12.50
CA GLN A 22 15.54 -5.55 12.44
C GLN A 22 16.58 -5.12 13.47
N GLY A 23 16.94 -6.03 14.38
CA GLY A 23 17.91 -5.72 15.43
C GLY A 23 17.49 -4.56 16.34
N GLY A 24 16.20 -4.45 16.64
CA GLY A 24 15.65 -3.36 17.46
C GLY A 24 15.53 -2.03 16.73
N ARG A 25 15.78 -2.00 15.42
CA ARG A 25 15.76 -0.79 14.62
C ARG A 25 14.60 -0.84 13.63
N VAL A 26 13.81 0.25 13.57
CA VAL A 26 12.75 0.36 12.57
C VAL A 26 13.36 0.63 11.21
N ILE A 27 13.11 -0.25 10.24
CA ILE A 27 13.67 -0.14 8.91
C ILE A 27 12.62 0.11 7.83
N GLY A 28 11.35 -0.01 8.18
CA GLY A 28 10.28 0.28 7.25
C GLY A 28 8.96 0.42 7.96
N ALA A 29 7.99 1.02 7.29
CA ALA A 29 6.66 1.20 7.82
C ALA A 29 5.65 1.32 6.68
N GLY A 30 4.39 0.98 6.97
CA GLY A 30 3.29 1.15 6.04
C GLY A 30 1.99 1.31 6.79
N GLN A 31 0.96 1.76 6.10
CA GLN A 31 -0.34 1.92 6.73
C GLN A 31 -1.48 1.68 5.74
N VAL A 32 -2.62 1.30 6.29
CA VAL A 32 -3.88 1.30 5.58
C VAL A 32 -4.72 2.43 6.16
N LYS A 33 -5.11 3.38 5.31
CA LYS A 33 -5.90 4.54 5.73
C LYS A 33 -7.38 4.17 5.66
N PRO A 34 -8.11 4.25 6.79
CA PRO A 34 -9.49 3.77 6.84
C PRO A 34 -10.48 4.87 6.48
N TYR A 35 -10.50 5.27 5.23
CA TYR A 35 -11.49 6.24 4.79
C TYR A 35 -12.89 5.62 4.79
N ARG A 36 -13.89 6.46 4.98
CA ARG A 36 -15.28 6.04 5.10
C ARG A 36 -15.77 5.22 3.90
N ALA A 37 -15.41 5.63 2.69
CA ALA A 37 -15.87 4.99 1.47
C ALA A 37 -14.88 3.97 0.90
N GLY A 38 -13.77 3.72 1.59
CA GLY A 38 -12.77 2.75 1.12
C GLY A 38 -11.52 2.83 1.95
N ARG A 39 -10.75 1.75 1.94
CA ARG A 39 -9.49 1.65 2.66
C ARG A 39 -8.35 1.77 1.66
N GLU A 40 -7.37 2.57 1.99
CA GLU A 40 -6.24 2.85 1.10
C GLU A 40 -4.92 2.37 1.69
N LEU A 41 -4.21 1.51 0.95
CA LEU A 41 -2.82 1.18 1.27
C LEU A 41 -1.95 2.37 0.91
N GLY A 42 -1.25 2.92 1.89
CA GLY A 42 -0.45 4.11 1.66
C GLY A 42 0.70 4.26 2.63
N SER A 43 1.46 5.33 2.46
CA SER A 43 2.56 5.69 3.34
C SER A 43 3.58 4.56 3.54
N LEU A 44 3.85 3.79 2.47
CA LEU A 44 4.86 2.73 2.53
C LEU A 44 6.25 3.35 2.39
N VAL A 45 7.09 3.14 3.39
CA VAL A 45 8.45 3.66 3.43
C VAL A 45 9.40 2.57 3.89
N VAL A 46 10.51 2.42 3.19
CA VAL A 46 11.60 1.53 3.58
C VAL A 46 12.89 2.34 3.56
N LEU A 47 13.67 2.26 4.64
CA LEU A 47 14.95 2.97 4.72
C LEU A 47 15.88 2.51 3.60
N LYS A 48 16.57 3.45 2.99
CA LYS A 48 17.39 3.21 1.80
C LYS A 48 18.33 2.00 1.88
N PRO A 49 19.09 1.79 2.97
CA PRO A 49 19.99 0.63 3.05
C PRO A 49 19.26 -0.71 3.03
N TYR A 50 17.96 -0.72 3.31
CA TYR A 50 17.17 -1.94 3.42
C TYR A 50 16.25 -2.16 2.23
N ARG A 51 16.32 -1.29 1.23
CA ARG A 51 15.52 -1.44 0.01
C ARG A 51 16.04 -2.63 -0.81
N GLU A 52 15.15 -3.18 -1.65
CA GLU A 52 15.45 -4.32 -2.51
C GLU A 52 15.78 -5.61 -1.74
N ARG A 53 15.35 -5.68 -0.47
CA ARG A 53 15.54 -6.86 0.38
C ARG A 53 14.22 -7.50 0.77
N GLY A 54 13.12 -7.14 0.08
CA GLY A 54 11.81 -7.71 0.37
C GLY A 54 11.09 -7.10 1.57
N VAL A 55 11.62 -6.04 2.17
CA VAL A 55 10.99 -5.39 3.33
C VAL A 55 9.64 -4.80 2.96
N GLY A 56 9.58 -4.03 1.87
CA GLY A 56 8.34 -3.42 1.39
C GLY A 56 7.28 -4.48 1.09
N ALA A 57 7.67 -5.54 0.40
CA ALA A 57 6.76 -6.64 0.08
C ALA A 57 6.22 -7.32 1.34
N ALA A 58 7.07 -7.52 2.33
CA ALA A 58 6.66 -8.12 3.60
C ALA A 58 5.64 -7.24 4.33
N ILE A 59 5.87 -5.93 4.35
CA ILE A 59 4.94 -4.97 4.95
C ILE A 59 3.60 -4.99 4.22
N ILE A 60 3.61 -4.96 2.89
CA ILE A 60 2.39 -4.99 2.08
C ILE A 60 1.59 -6.27 2.37
N ARG A 61 2.25 -7.43 2.37
CA ARG A 61 1.57 -8.70 2.65
C ARG A 61 0.94 -8.73 4.03
N ALA A 62 1.65 -8.18 5.02
CA ALA A 62 1.13 -8.14 6.39
C ALA A 62 -0.07 -7.21 6.52
N LEU A 63 -0.02 -6.06 5.86
CA LEU A 63 -1.15 -5.14 5.87
C LEU A 63 -2.37 -5.76 5.19
N ILE A 64 -2.17 -6.43 4.05
CA ILE A 64 -3.24 -7.12 3.35
C ILE A 64 -3.84 -8.21 4.23
N ALA A 65 -3.01 -8.96 4.94
CA ALA A 65 -3.48 -10.05 5.80
C ALA A 65 -4.37 -9.55 6.94
N ARG A 66 -4.24 -8.29 7.34
CA ARG A 66 -5.07 -7.69 8.38
C ARG A 66 -6.41 -7.19 7.86
N GLU A 67 -6.57 -7.11 6.53
CA GLU A 67 -7.76 -6.56 5.91
C GLU A 67 -8.69 -7.67 5.44
N SER A 68 -9.99 -7.48 5.69
CA SER A 68 -11.01 -8.43 5.25
C SER A 68 -11.79 -7.96 4.03
N GLY A 69 -11.55 -6.74 3.59
CA GLY A 69 -12.30 -6.12 2.52
C GLY A 69 -11.43 -5.61 1.40
N LYS A 70 -12.06 -4.85 0.53
CA LYS A 70 -11.40 -4.25 -0.63
C LYS A 70 -10.40 -3.20 -0.20
N LEU A 71 -9.23 -3.20 -0.86
CA LEU A 71 -8.19 -2.19 -0.68
C LEU A 71 -7.98 -1.43 -1.96
N PHE A 72 -7.71 -0.14 -1.83
CA PHE A 72 -7.31 0.72 -2.95
C PHE A 72 -5.90 1.24 -2.69
N LEU A 73 -5.23 1.63 -3.76
CA LEU A 73 -3.97 2.36 -3.68
C LEU A 73 -3.81 3.28 -4.89
N LEU A 74 -2.97 4.28 -4.73
CA LEU A 74 -2.54 5.13 -5.83
C LEU A 74 -1.04 4.95 -5.97
N CYS A 75 -0.56 4.80 -7.19
CA CYS A 75 0.87 4.62 -7.44
C CYS A 75 1.24 5.14 -8.81
N ARG A 76 2.55 5.26 -9.04
CA ARG A 76 3.06 5.56 -10.38
C ARG A 76 2.80 4.38 -11.30
N GLU A 77 2.45 4.66 -12.54
CA GLU A 77 2.12 3.60 -13.52
C GLU A 77 3.22 2.55 -13.63
N ARG A 78 4.48 2.95 -13.51
CA ARG A 78 5.61 2.02 -13.57
C ARG A 78 5.60 0.96 -12.48
N LEU A 79 4.83 1.17 -11.42
CA LEU A 79 4.73 0.23 -10.30
C LEU A 79 3.54 -0.71 -10.43
N GLU A 80 2.81 -0.64 -11.52
CA GLU A 80 1.63 -1.48 -11.73
C GLU A 80 1.95 -2.96 -11.59
N SER A 81 2.99 -3.42 -12.26
CA SER A 81 3.38 -4.84 -12.19
C SER A 81 3.84 -5.24 -10.79
N TYR A 82 4.50 -4.32 -10.08
CA TYR A 82 4.93 -4.59 -8.72
C TYR A 82 3.73 -4.86 -7.80
N TYR A 83 2.71 -4.00 -7.87
CA TYR A 83 1.53 -4.20 -7.02
C TYR A 83 0.63 -5.34 -7.52
N ALA A 84 0.70 -5.67 -8.80
CA ALA A 84 -0.06 -6.80 -9.34
C ALA A 84 0.32 -8.13 -8.67
N GLN A 85 1.56 -8.28 -8.24
CA GLN A 85 2.00 -9.51 -7.56
C GLN A 85 1.28 -9.74 -6.22
N PHE A 86 0.69 -8.69 -5.65
CA PHE A 86 -0.07 -8.78 -4.39
C PHE A 86 -1.58 -8.89 -4.63
N GLY A 87 -2.00 -9.07 -5.88
CA GLY A 87 -3.41 -9.21 -6.21
C GLY A 87 -4.13 -7.91 -6.55
N PHE A 88 -3.39 -6.81 -6.67
CA PHE A 88 -3.97 -5.55 -7.10
C PHE A 88 -4.12 -5.52 -8.62
N ARG A 89 -5.20 -4.89 -9.07
CA ARG A 89 -5.45 -4.63 -10.48
C ARG A 89 -5.83 -3.16 -10.67
N ARG A 90 -5.65 -2.67 -11.87
CA ARG A 90 -5.98 -1.27 -12.17
C ARG A 90 -7.47 -1.01 -11.92
N ALA A 91 -7.77 0.11 -11.26
CA ALA A 91 -9.13 0.54 -10.99
C ALA A 91 -9.48 1.72 -11.88
N GLY A 92 -10.65 1.66 -12.49
CA GLY A 92 -11.17 2.79 -13.25
C GLY A 92 -11.85 3.81 -12.32
N LEU A 93 -12.06 5.01 -12.84
CA LEU A 93 -12.68 6.10 -12.07
C LEU A 93 -14.03 5.69 -11.48
N ARG A 94 -14.78 4.86 -12.21
CA ARG A 94 -16.10 4.41 -11.74
C ARG A 94 -16.03 3.54 -10.50
N GLU A 95 -14.89 2.90 -10.26
CA GLU A 95 -14.70 2.01 -9.13
C GLU A 95 -14.23 2.74 -7.88
N LEU A 96 -13.79 3.98 -8.03
CA LEU A 96 -13.26 4.77 -6.92
C LEU A 96 -14.38 5.55 -6.24
N ARG A 97 -14.26 5.71 -4.92
CA ARG A 97 -15.24 6.41 -4.10
C ARG A 97 -14.53 7.31 -3.08
N GLY A 98 -15.25 8.34 -2.64
CA GLY A 98 -14.83 9.17 -1.54
C GLY A 98 -13.44 9.77 -1.67
N THR A 99 -12.66 9.67 -0.60
CA THR A 99 -11.33 10.31 -0.52
C THR A 99 -10.36 9.75 -1.56
N VAL A 100 -10.40 8.45 -1.82
CA VAL A 100 -9.50 7.84 -2.81
C VAL A 100 -9.79 8.42 -4.20
N ARG A 101 -11.07 8.57 -4.54
CA ARG A 101 -11.46 9.17 -5.81
C ARG A 101 -10.96 10.61 -5.94
N LYS A 102 -11.14 11.40 -4.88
CA LYS A 102 -10.68 12.79 -4.86
C LYS A 102 -9.16 12.88 -5.02
N LYS A 103 -8.44 12.03 -4.34
CA LYS A 103 -6.98 11.98 -4.45
C LYS A 103 -6.53 11.60 -5.86
N TYR A 104 -7.20 10.63 -6.45
CA TYR A 104 -6.89 10.22 -7.81
C TYR A 104 -7.10 11.37 -8.80
N LEU A 105 -8.25 12.04 -8.71
CA LEU A 105 -8.55 13.18 -9.58
C LEU A 105 -7.54 14.29 -9.39
N PHE A 106 -7.19 14.60 -8.16
CA PHE A 106 -6.18 15.61 -7.85
C PHE A 106 -4.81 15.22 -8.42
N SER A 107 -4.47 13.93 -8.34
CA SER A 107 -3.17 13.45 -8.83
C SER A 107 -3.01 13.59 -10.34
N GLN A 108 -4.13 13.65 -11.10
CA GLN A 108 -4.06 13.86 -12.54
C GLN A 108 -3.51 15.24 -12.91
N VAL A 109 -3.60 16.21 -11.98
CA VAL A 109 -2.99 17.52 -12.17
C VAL A 109 -1.46 17.41 -12.21
N PHE A 110 -0.90 16.52 -11.40
CA PHE A 110 0.55 16.30 -11.39
C PHE A 110 1.08 15.78 -12.73
N ARG A 111 0.26 15.06 -13.46
CA ARG A 111 0.64 14.58 -14.79
C ARG A 111 0.97 15.75 -15.73
N LEU A 112 0.20 16.85 -15.60
CA LEU A 112 0.40 18.02 -16.44
C LEU A 112 1.63 18.81 -16.06
N ILE A 113 1.97 18.85 -14.76
CA ILE A 113 3.06 19.67 -14.24
C ILE A 113 4.38 18.89 -14.21
N PHE A 114 4.35 17.65 -13.70
CA PHE A 114 5.56 16.86 -13.46
C PHE A 114 5.72 15.68 -14.43
N ARG A 115 4.80 15.49 -15.34
CA ARG A 115 4.78 14.37 -16.29
C ARG A 115 4.83 13.01 -15.59
N VAL A 116 4.23 12.92 -14.42
CA VAL A 116 4.14 11.69 -13.64
C VAL A 116 2.75 11.11 -13.81
N ARG A 117 2.68 9.86 -14.25
CA ARG A 117 1.43 9.15 -14.41
C ARG A 117 1.07 8.40 -13.13
N ILE A 118 -0.03 8.78 -12.51
CA ILE A 118 -0.55 8.12 -11.32
C ILE A 118 -1.76 7.30 -11.74
N ILE A 119 -1.79 6.05 -11.32
CA ILE A 119 -2.91 5.15 -11.53
C ILE A 119 -3.50 4.74 -10.20
N ALA A 120 -4.77 4.36 -10.21
CA ALA A 120 -5.42 3.76 -9.07
C ALA A 120 -5.47 2.26 -9.27
N MET A 121 -5.28 1.51 -8.20
CA MET A 121 -5.37 0.06 -8.21
C MET A 121 -6.27 -0.40 -7.08
N GLN A 122 -6.84 -1.57 -7.24
CA GLN A 122 -7.69 -2.16 -6.21
C GLN A 122 -7.41 -3.64 -6.08
N ARG A 123 -7.62 -4.13 -4.88
CA ARG A 123 -7.56 -5.55 -4.56
C ARG A 123 -8.88 -5.95 -3.95
N ASP A 124 -9.52 -6.93 -4.56
CA ASP A 124 -10.81 -7.39 -4.08
C ASP A 124 -10.65 -8.24 -2.82
N ARG A 125 -11.75 -8.38 -2.10
CA ARG A 125 -11.78 -9.27 -0.94
C ARG A 125 -11.35 -10.67 -1.37
N PRO A 126 -10.44 -11.33 -0.61
CA PRO A 126 -10.06 -12.69 -0.94
C PRO A 126 -11.28 -13.60 -0.95
N ALA A 127 -11.30 -14.56 -1.90
CA ALA A 127 -12.36 -15.53 -1.93
C ALA A 127 -12.33 -16.35 -0.64
N PRO A 128 -13.49 -16.67 -0.06
CA PRO A 128 -13.51 -17.55 1.10
C PRO A 128 -12.96 -18.92 0.71
N SER A 129 -12.01 -19.37 1.49
CA SER A 129 -11.40 -20.68 1.26
C SER A 129 -12.21 -21.79 1.93
#